data_80936290abe204040b812156e0183e91
#
_entry.id   80936290abe204040b812156e0183e91
#
_cell.length_a   1.000
_cell.length_b   1.000
_cell.length_c   1.000
_cell.angle_alpha   90.00
_cell.angle_beta   90.00
_cell.angle_gamma   90.00
#
_symmetry.space_group_name_H-M   'P 1'
#
loop_
_entity.id
_entity.type
_entity.pdbx_description
1 polymer ?
#
loop_
_entity_poly.entity_id
_entity_poly.type
_entity_poly.pdbx_seq_one_letter_code
_entity_poly.pdbx_strand_id
1 'polypeptide(L)'
;MALARGYRYVEHWGMAGGATARVLYPRSVEELRAIFAEARAGGVPLTLRGSGNSYGDASTGSRGHVIESSRFDRMLGFDPATGIAEVEPGVTVRDLWRHTLPHGWWPRVVSGTSFPTLAGIAAANIHGKNNFAVGTVGDAILEFDLLAADGTLHTCSRTREPELFHAAIGGFGLLGAFTRLRLQTKHVHSGELEVATFAGKNLRELMGYVAAHTGDADYLVGWIDCFARGDGLGRGQIHHGRCLKEGEDARPHETLTVAHQELSPMLFGLFPKSELWRVMRFVNRDRGMRAINGLRYWQGRLEGLLPPRRWTHVEFSFLLDSVPNWKWSYGRRPGHGLVQFQPFVPQESAHALLSEILRRSEARGFVSYLGVLKRHRPDPFWLTHALDGWSLALDYKVTPATRAALFAFLRELAELVLAAGGRFYFAKDSVLPSGVLARMFPRERLEAFFALKRALDPHGVLESDLWRRVAPDELALDQRPVPSSP
;
A
#
# COMPACT_ATOMS: atom_id res chain seq x y z
N MET A 1 11.58 16.33 26.83
CA MET A 1 12.80 16.70 26.10
C MET A 1 12.36 17.50 24.88
N ALA A 2 12.68 18.78 24.77
CA ALA A 2 12.34 19.59 23.60
C ALA A 2 13.17 19.08 22.40
N LEU A 3 12.48 18.72 21.31
CA LEU A 3 13.15 18.34 20.07
C LEU A 3 13.98 19.53 19.55
N ALA A 4 15.21 19.30 19.10
CA ALA A 4 16.01 20.33 18.46
C ALA A 4 15.29 20.89 17.25
N ARG A 5 15.50 22.19 16.92
CA ARG A 5 14.80 22.85 15.80
C ARG A 5 14.93 22.05 14.51
N GLY A 6 13.79 21.71 13.88
CA GLY A 6 13.72 20.94 12.63
C GLY A 6 13.59 19.42 12.81
N TYR A 7 13.71 18.88 14.02
CA TYR A 7 13.47 17.46 14.28
C TYR A 7 12.02 17.22 14.74
N ARG A 8 11.41 16.14 14.24
CA ARG A 8 10.09 15.68 14.66
C ARG A 8 10.04 14.15 14.74
N TYR A 9 9.09 13.61 15.50
CA TYR A 9 8.78 12.20 15.47
C TYR A 9 8.01 11.87 14.19
N VAL A 10 8.61 11.02 13.35
CA VAL A 10 8.05 10.51 12.09
C VAL A 10 7.44 9.15 12.39
N GLU A 11 6.13 9.10 12.51
CA GLU A 11 5.40 7.90 12.89
C GLU A 11 5.15 6.99 11.69
N HIS A 12 5.18 5.67 11.92
CA HIS A 12 4.60 4.69 10.98
C HIS A 12 3.10 4.93 10.88
N TRP A 13 2.49 4.67 9.72
CA TRP A 13 1.05 4.84 9.59
C TRP A 13 0.26 3.97 10.59
N GLY A 14 0.75 2.75 10.89
CA GLY A 14 0.18 1.86 11.90
C GLY A 14 0.38 2.30 13.36
N MET A 15 1.09 3.40 13.62
CA MET A 15 1.38 3.97 14.95
C MET A 15 2.18 3.07 15.89
N ALA A 16 2.50 1.84 15.50
CA ALA A 16 3.23 0.90 16.33
C ALA A 16 4.73 1.20 16.45
N GLY A 17 5.23 2.19 15.74
CA GLY A 17 6.63 2.62 15.75
C GLY A 17 6.83 3.91 14.97
N GLY A 18 8.07 4.36 14.92
CA GLY A 18 8.51 5.56 14.21
C GLY A 18 9.93 5.95 14.63
N ALA A 19 10.43 7.02 14.05
CA ALA A 19 11.77 7.54 14.31
C ALA A 19 11.76 9.05 14.48
N THR A 20 12.67 9.60 15.29
CA THR A 20 12.91 11.03 15.35
C THR A 20 13.93 11.41 14.28
N ALA A 21 13.53 12.27 13.35
CA ALA A 21 14.36 12.70 12.24
C ALA A 21 14.14 14.19 11.91
N ARG A 22 15.15 14.81 11.30
CA ARG A 22 14.97 16.09 10.61
C ARG A 22 14.23 15.85 9.32
N VAL A 23 13.12 16.58 9.08
CA VAL A 23 12.32 16.42 7.87
C VAL A 23 12.51 17.61 6.94
N LEU A 24 12.86 17.32 5.69
CA LEU A 24 13.11 18.27 4.62
C LEU A 24 11.99 18.19 3.59
N TYR A 25 11.60 19.32 3.03
CA TYR A 25 10.45 19.44 2.11
C TYR A 25 10.91 20.14 0.82
N PRO A 26 11.57 19.44 -0.11
CA PRO A 26 11.91 20.05 -1.40
C PRO A 26 10.66 20.37 -2.21
N ARG A 27 10.77 21.42 -3.04
CA ARG A 27 9.71 21.89 -3.94
C ARG A 27 10.11 21.80 -5.41
N SER A 28 11.36 21.43 -5.68
CA SER A 28 11.88 21.30 -7.03
C SER A 28 13.01 20.27 -7.09
N VAL A 29 13.38 19.91 -8.32
CA VAL A 29 14.53 19.01 -8.60
C VAL A 29 15.83 19.64 -8.09
N GLU A 30 15.99 20.96 -8.23
CA GLU A 30 17.18 21.70 -7.83
C GLU A 30 17.37 21.64 -6.30
N GLU A 31 16.27 21.89 -5.54
CA GLU A 31 16.32 21.77 -4.07
C GLU A 31 16.64 20.35 -3.64
N LEU A 32 16.04 19.35 -4.29
CA LEU A 32 16.32 17.95 -3.99
C LEU A 32 17.77 17.56 -4.32
N ARG A 33 18.31 18.06 -5.45
CA ARG A 33 19.70 17.85 -5.83
C ARG A 33 20.69 18.48 -4.82
N ALA A 34 20.37 19.69 -4.33
CA ALA A 34 21.16 20.34 -3.28
C ALA A 34 21.16 19.52 -1.98
N ILE A 35 20.01 19.00 -1.55
CA ILE A 35 19.90 18.12 -0.37
C ILE A 35 20.75 16.87 -0.57
N PHE A 36 20.72 16.23 -1.73
CA PHE A 36 21.55 15.05 -2.02
C PHE A 36 23.05 15.39 -1.98
N ALA A 37 23.45 16.55 -2.52
CA ALA A 37 24.83 17.00 -2.48
C ALA A 37 25.33 17.26 -1.04
N GLU A 38 24.53 17.92 -0.21
CA GLU A 38 24.84 18.13 1.22
C GLU A 38 24.95 16.82 1.97
N ALA A 39 24.03 15.87 1.72
CA ALA A 39 24.04 14.56 2.34
C ALA A 39 25.30 13.75 1.99
N ARG A 40 25.70 13.76 0.71
CA ARG A 40 26.96 13.13 0.28
C ARG A 40 28.18 13.74 0.96
N ALA A 41 28.26 15.08 0.98
CA ALA A 41 29.36 15.78 1.59
C ALA A 41 29.47 15.54 3.11
N GLY A 42 28.33 15.43 3.79
CA GLY A 42 28.27 15.23 5.24
C GLY A 42 28.15 13.75 5.68
N GLY A 43 28.05 12.79 4.76
CA GLY A 43 27.82 11.39 5.08
C GLY A 43 26.49 11.16 5.83
N VAL A 44 25.46 11.97 5.54
CA VAL A 44 24.18 11.93 6.24
C VAL A 44 23.18 11.06 5.47
N PRO A 45 22.67 9.97 6.07
CA PRO A 45 21.67 9.14 5.41
C PRO A 45 20.36 9.90 5.13
N LEU A 46 19.73 9.56 4.01
CA LEU A 46 18.47 10.15 3.56
C LEU A 46 17.41 9.05 3.35
N THR A 47 16.23 9.29 3.88
CA THR A 47 15.07 8.43 3.65
C THR A 47 14.00 9.19 2.88
N LEU A 48 13.55 8.62 1.75
CA LEU A 48 12.48 9.20 0.96
C LEU A 48 11.11 8.84 1.56
N ARG A 49 10.22 9.83 1.62
CA ARG A 49 8.87 9.72 2.16
C ARG A 49 7.88 10.48 1.30
N GLY A 50 6.77 9.84 0.95
CA GLY A 50 5.59 10.52 0.45
C GLY A 50 4.74 11.03 1.64
N SER A 51 3.45 10.83 1.58
CA SER A 51 2.50 11.21 2.66
C SER A 51 2.52 10.26 3.89
N GLY A 52 3.45 9.29 3.95
CA GLY A 52 3.65 8.43 5.12
C GLY A 52 2.58 7.40 5.39
N ASN A 53 2.00 6.81 4.36
CA ASN A 53 0.94 5.81 4.48
C ASN A 53 1.44 4.35 4.57
N SER A 54 2.75 4.11 4.62
CA SER A 54 3.31 2.79 4.91
C SER A 54 3.06 2.41 6.37
N TYR A 55 2.54 1.20 6.60
CA TYR A 55 2.17 0.71 7.93
C TYR A 55 3.38 0.53 8.85
N GLY A 56 4.53 0.18 8.28
CA GLY A 56 5.80 -0.02 8.95
C GLY A 56 6.85 1.04 8.61
N ASP A 57 8.09 0.61 8.62
CA ASP A 57 9.30 1.41 8.62
C ASP A 57 9.84 1.77 7.22
N ALA A 58 9.09 1.50 6.16
CA ALA A 58 9.53 1.73 4.77
C ALA A 58 9.85 3.19 4.45
N SER A 59 9.27 4.15 5.18
CA SER A 59 9.45 5.59 4.95
C SER A 59 9.90 6.34 6.20
N THR A 60 10.61 5.66 7.11
CA THR A 60 11.26 6.25 8.29
C THR A 60 12.77 6.05 8.25
N GLY A 61 13.51 7.02 8.78
CA GLY A 61 14.97 7.02 8.82
C GLY A 61 15.45 7.47 10.18
N SER A 62 15.86 6.51 11.04
CA SER A 62 16.32 6.79 12.41
C SER A 62 17.76 7.29 12.50
N ARG A 63 18.52 7.26 11.39
CA ARG A 63 19.96 7.65 11.38
C ARG A 63 20.24 8.98 10.70
N GLY A 64 19.29 9.55 9.95
CA GLY A 64 19.57 10.71 9.12
C GLY A 64 18.36 11.63 8.94
N HIS A 65 18.19 12.15 7.74
CA HIS A 65 17.09 13.04 7.41
C HIS A 65 16.03 12.33 6.61
N VAL A 66 14.78 12.78 6.74
CA VAL A 66 13.64 12.33 5.94
C VAL A 66 13.29 13.40 4.92
N ILE A 67 13.22 13.04 3.66
CA ILE A 67 12.79 13.92 2.57
C ILE A 67 11.33 13.60 2.28
N GLU A 68 10.43 14.54 2.56
CA GLU A 68 9.01 14.40 2.32
C GLU A 68 8.58 15.19 1.09
N SER A 69 8.02 14.49 0.10
CA SER A 69 7.69 15.06 -1.23
C SER A 69 6.40 15.87 -1.26
N SER A 70 5.69 16.06 -0.15
CA SER A 70 4.35 16.66 -0.09
C SER A 70 4.25 18.10 -0.55
N ARG A 71 5.36 18.80 -0.79
CA ARG A 71 5.41 20.16 -1.32
C ARG A 71 5.89 20.25 -2.77
N PHE A 72 6.13 19.13 -3.39
CA PHE A 72 6.50 18.98 -4.78
C PHE A 72 5.31 18.28 -5.46
N ASP A 73 4.17 19.00 -5.66
CA ASP A 73 2.84 18.44 -5.81
C ASP A 73 2.01 19.04 -6.96
N ARG A 74 2.67 19.59 -8.00
CA ARG A 74 1.98 20.15 -9.15
C ARG A 74 1.48 19.07 -10.11
N MET A 75 0.26 19.25 -10.64
CA MET A 75 -0.17 18.62 -11.88
C MET A 75 0.56 19.30 -13.04
N LEU A 76 1.40 18.57 -13.77
CA LEU A 76 2.20 19.10 -14.88
C LEU A 76 1.43 19.09 -16.19
N GLY A 77 0.55 18.11 -16.39
CA GLY A 77 -0.28 17.99 -17.56
C GLY A 77 -1.32 16.87 -17.44
N PHE A 78 -2.39 17.01 -18.19
CA PHE A 78 -3.39 15.98 -18.38
C PHE A 78 -4.00 16.09 -19.78
N ASP A 79 -4.01 15.00 -20.50
CA ASP A 79 -4.64 14.92 -21.82
C ASP A 79 -6.00 14.22 -21.71
N PRO A 80 -7.13 14.94 -21.81
CA PRO A 80 -8.46 14.34 -21.74
C PRO A 80 -8.79 13.37 -22.89
N ALA A 81 -8.07 13.45 -24.01
CA ALA A 81 -8.32 12.54 -25.15
C ALA A 81 -7.72 11.16 -24.92
N THR A 82 -6.57 11.09 -24.27
CA THR A 82 -5.84 9.84 -24.02
C THR A 82 -5.88 9.36 -22.57
N GLY A 83 -6.25 10.24 -21.63
CA GLY A 83 -6.23 9.97 -20.21
C GLY A 83 -4.83 9.87 -19.60
N ILE A 84 -3.82 10.41 -20.29
CA ILE A 84 -2.46 10.44 -19.78
C ILE A 84 -2.30 11.64 -18.84
N ALA A 85 -1.86 11.39 -17.62
CA ALA A 85 -1.53 12.40 -16.64
C ALA A 85 -0.02 12.48 -16.42
N GLU A 86 0.50 13.70 -16.28
CA GLU A 86 1.88 14.00 -15.93
C GLU A 86 1.91 14.81 -14.65
N VAL A 87 2.69 14.36 -13.65
CA VAL A 87 2.58 14.85 -12.27
C VAL A 87 3.93 14.90 -11.58
N GLU A 88 4.02 15.77 -10.59
CA GLU A 88 5.11 15.80 -9.60
C GLU A 88 4.93 14.71 -8.53
N PRO A 89 6.00 14.32 -7.82
CA PRO A 89 6.03 13.17 -6.90
C PRO A 89 5.07 13.29 -5.71
N GLY A 90 4.77 14.49 -5.26
CA GLY A 90 3.92 14.78 -4.10
C GLY A 90 2.43 14.82 -4.39
N VAL A 91 2.02 14.84 -5.66
CA VAL A 91 0.59 14.73 -6.05
C VAL A 91 0.01 13.46 -5.44
N THR A 92 -1.13 13.57 -4.76
CA THR A 92 -1.78 12.41 -4.15
C THR A 92 -2.74 11.71 -5.13
N VAL A 93 -3.11 10.49 -4.82
CA VAL A 93 -4.18 9.79 -5.56
C VAL A 93 -5.47 10.61 -5.54
N ARG A 94 -5.73 11.34 -4.42
CA ARG A 94 -6.88 12.24 -4.28
C ARG A 94 -6.83 13.39 -5.27
N ASP A 95 -5.68 14.05 -5.39
CA ASP A 95 -5.52 15.18 -6.31
C ASP A 95 -5.67 14.71 -7.76
N LEU A 96 -5.11 13.54 -8.08
CA LEU A 96 -5.22 12.94 -9.41
C LEU A 96 -6.68 12.68 -9.80
N TRP A 97 -7.45 11.93 -8.99
CA TRP A 97 -8.83 11.61 -9.38
C TRP A 97 -9.74 12.86 -9.39
N ARG A 98 -9.50 13.84 -8.50
CA ARG A 98 -10.26 15.10 -8.50
C ARG A 98 -10.03 15.90 -9.77
N HIS A 99 -8.82 15.80 -10.34
CA HIS A 99 -8.48 16.45 -11.59
C HIS A 99 -9.02 15.68 -12.82
N THR A 100 -8.94 14.37 -12.83
CA THR A 100 -9.18 13.56 -14.02
C THR A 100 -10.64 13.08 -14.17
N LEU A 101 -11.35 12.82 -13.06
CA LEU A 101 -12.71 12.28 -13.10
C LEU A 101 -13.73 13.17 -13.81
N PRO A 102 -13.71 14.51 -13.67
CA PRO A 102 -14.62 15.39 -14.44
C PRO A 102 -14.49 15.26 -15.97
N HIS A 103 -13.37 14.69 -16.42
CA HIS A 103 -13.11 14.40 -17.83
C HIS A 103 -13.37 12.93 -18.21
N GLY A 104 -14.01 12.13 -17.34
CA GLY A 104 -14.29 10.72 -17.58
C GLY A 104 -13.10 9.78 -17.34
N TRP A 105 -12.14 10.17 -16.51
CA TRP A 105 -10.95 9.36 -16.25
C TRP A 105 -10.72 9.12 -14.76
N TRP A 106 -10.44 7.85 -14.41
CA TRP A 106 -10.19 7.39 -13.04
C TRP A 106 -8.76 6.81 -12.92
N PRO A 107 -8.04 7.00 -11.80
CA PRO A 107 -6.76 6.33 -11.60
C PRO A 107 -6.89 4.81 -11.78
N ARG A 108 -6.03 4.22 -12.64
CA ARG A 108 -6.17 2.81 -13.03
C ARG A 108 -6.02 1.84 -11.86
N VAL A 109 -5.11 2.14 -10.93
CA VAL A 109 -4.85 1.35 -9.72
C VAL A 109 -4.82 2.29 -8.52
N VAL A 110 -5.59 1.97 -7.48
CA VAL A 110 -5.66 2.76 -6.25
C VAL A 110 -5.53 1.87 -5.01
N SER A 111 -4.98 2.44 -3.94
CA SER A 111 -4.96 1.84 -2.60
C SER A 111 -6.31 1.98 -1.89
N GLY A 112 -6.44 1.45 -0.66
CA GLY A 112 -7.66 1.60 0.15
C GLY A 112 -7.87 2.99 0.77
N THR A 113 -6.97 3.94 0.52
CA THR A 113 -7.04 5.35 0.92
C THR A 113 -6.54 6.24 -0.22
N SER A 114 -7.04 7.46 -0.33
CA SER A 114 -6.72 8.42 -1.39
C SER A 114 -5.51 9.31 -1.09
N PHE A 115 -4.96 9.25 0.12
CA PHE A 115 -3.89 10.14 0.58
C PHE A 115 -2.45 9.80 0.15
N PRO A 116 -2.09 8.57 -0.28
CA PRO A 116 -0.73 8.30 -0.76
C PRO A 116 -0.35 9.19 -1.95
N THR A 117 0.92 9.64 -1.94
CA THR A 117 1.51 10.36 -3.07
C THR A 117 1.81 9.43 -4.24
N LEU A 118 1.81 9.95 -5.48
CA LEU A 118 2.04 9.14 -6.67
C LEU A 118 3.46 8.55 -6.72
N ALA A 119 4.48 9.28 -6.25
CA ALA A 119 5.82 8.71 -6.08
C ALA A 119 5.83 7.60 -5.00
N GLY A 120 5.09 7.80 -3.89
CA GLY A 120 4.99 6.78 -2.85
C GLY A 120 4.33 5.49 -3.33
N ILE A 121 3.27 5.60 -4.15
CA ILE A 121 2.62 4.41 -4.73
C ILE A 121 3.48 3.74 -5.79
N ALA A 122 4.25 4.49 -6.58
CA ALA A 122 5.20 3.94 -7.55
C ALA A 122 6.37 3.23 -6.84
N ALA A 123 6.99 3.89 -5.84
CA ALA A 123 8.07 3.32 -5.05
C ALA A 123 7.67 2.03 -4.32
N ALA A 124 6.42 1.91 -3.90
CA ALA A 124 5.88 0.72 -3.25
C ALA A 124 5.22 -0.26 -4.22
N ASN A 125 5.10 0.08 -5.50
CA ASN A 125 4.39 -0.68 -6.52
C ASN A 125 3.01 -1.18 -6.03
N ILE A 126 2.13 -0.25 -5.60
CA ILE A 126 0.86 -0.62 -4.95
C ILE A 126 -0.02 -1.50 -5.82
N HIS A 127 -0.85 -2.29 -5.17
CA HIS A 127 -1.91 -3.10 -5.80
C HIS A 127 -3.31 -2.61 -5.39
N GLY A 128 -4.25 -2.70 -6.32
CA GLY A 128 -5.67 -2.36 -6.13
C GLY A 128 -6.57 -3.56 -5.82
N LYS A 129 -7.89 -3.33 -5.88
CA LYS A 129 -8.94 -4.35 -5.83
C LYS A 129 -9.13 -5.05 -7.18
N ASN A 130 -8.47 -4.55 -8.20
CA ASN A 130 -8.48 -4.99 -9.60
C ASN A 130 -7.15 -5.63 -10.04
N ASN A 131 -6.28 -5.99 -9.09
CA ASN A 131 -4.94 -6.48 -9.43
C ASN A 131 -4.97 -7.74 -10.31
N PHE A 132 -5.93 -8.63 -10.11
CA PHE A 132 -6.12 -9.83 -10.93
C PHE A 132 -6.25 -9.52 -12.44
N ALA A 133 -6.83 -8.37 -12.79
CA ALA A 133 -7.06 -7.96 -14.18
C ALA A 133 -5.96 -6.98 -14.68
N VAL A 134 -5.68 -5.91 -13.92
CA VAL A 134 -4.86 -4.79 -14.42
C VAL A 134 -3.43 -4.76 -13.86
N GLY A 135 -3.11 -5.59 -12.86
CA GLY A 135 -1.81 -5.63 -12.21
C GLY A 135 -1.61 -4.55 -11.14
N THR A 136 -0.37 -4.18 -10.93
CA THR A 136 0.06 -3.16 -9.96
C THR A 136 0.08 -1.77 -10.59
N VAL A 137 0.36 -0.72 -9.80
CA VAL A 137 0.45 0.66 -10.34
C VAL A 137 1.55 0.80 -11.37
N GLY A 138 2.64 0.04 -11.26
CA GLY A 138 3.73 0.04 -12.22
C GLY A 138 3.27 -0.30 -13.64
N ASP A 139 2.22 -1.13 -13.79
CA ASP A 139 1.61 -1.42 -15.08
C ASP A 139 0.93 -0.19 -15.73
N ALA A 140 0.54 0.80 -14.93
CA ALA A 140 -0.05 2.05 -15.39
C ALA A 140 0.99 3.16 -15.63
N ILE A 141 2.21 3.03 -15.11
CA ILE A 141 3.28 4.02 -15.31
C ILE A 141 3.87 3.83 -16.71
N LEU A 142 3.88 4.92 -17.46
CA LEU A 142 4.43 4.97 -18.84
C LEU A 142 5.91 5.38 -18.82
N GLU A 143 6.23 6.40 -18.02
CA GLU A 143 7.55 7.00 -17.92
C GLU A 143 7.69 7.71 -16.57
N PHE A 144 8.90 7.86 -16.08
CA PHE A 144 9.22 8.72 -14.95
C PHE A 144 10.61 9.32 -15.07
N ASP A 145 10.84 10.42 -14.34
CA ASP A 145 12.17 10.93 -14.07
C ASP A 145 12.59 10.56 -12.66
N LEU A 146 13.81 10.06 -12.52
CA LEU A 146 14.42 9.64 -11.26
C LEU A 146 15.71 10.44 -11.03
N LEU A 147 15.78 11.17 -9.93
CA LEU A 147 17.02 11.79 -9.48
C LEU A 147 17.79 10.80 -8.62
N ALA A 148 18.93 10.34 -9.11
CA ALA A 148 19.84 9.48 -8.39
C ALA A 148 20.59 10.24 -7.30
N ALA A 149 21.15 9.53 -6.32
CA ALA A 149 21.86 10.15 -5.21
C ALA A 149 23.15 10.86 -5.63
N ASP A 150 23.76 10.49 -6.75
CA ASP A 150 24.91 11.18 -7.35
C ASP A 150 24.56 12.55 -7.96
N GLY A 151 23.27 12.86 -8.11
CA GLY A 151 22.73 14.07 -8.72
C GLY A 151 22.36 13.95 -10.19
N THR A 152 22.55 12.78 -10.80
CA THR A 152 22.15 12.50 -12.19
C THR A 152 20.63 12.32 -12.29
N LEU A 153 20.03 12.89 -13.32
CA LEU A 153 18.62 12.73 -13.64
C LEU A 153 18.44 11.71 -14.76
N HIS A 154 17.70 10.65 -14.49
CA HIS A 154 17.39 9.58 -15.43
C HIS A 154 15.93 9.66 -15.87
N THR A 155 15.68 9.59 -17.17
CA THR A 155 14.32 9.41 -17.72
C THR A 155 14.12 7.96 -18.10
N CYS A 156 13.20 7.28 -17.43
CA CYS A 156 13.02 5.83 -17.53
C CYS A 156 11.65 5.46 -18.06
N SER A 157 11.61 4.50 -18.97
CA SER A 157 10.40 3.87 -19.49
C SER A 157 10.66 2.39 -19.79
N ARG A 158 9.66 1.66 -20.31
CA ARG A 158 9.85 0.27 -20.75
C ARG A 158 10.87 0.11 -21.89
N THR A 159 11.17 1.17 -22.63
CA THR A 159 12.10 1.16 -23.78
C THR A 159 13.34 2.02 -23.56
N ARG A 160 13.32 2.90 -22.57
CA ARG A 160 14.45 3.77 -22.20
C ARG A 160 14.86 3.44 -20.77
N GLU A 161 16.10 3.08 -20.55
CA GLU A 161 16.63 2.59 -19.27
C GLU A 161 15.72 1.52 -18.62
N PRO A 162 15.38 0.43 -19.34
CA PRO A 162 14.34 -0.51 -18.93
C PRO A 162 14.68 -1.24 -17.62
N GLU A 163 15.95 -1.49 -17.33
CA GLU A 163 16.37 -2.12 -16.09
C GLU A 163 16.08 -1.21 -14.90
N LEU A 164 16.47 0.07 -14.99
CA LEU A 164 16.19 1.04 -13.95
C LEU A 164 14.69 1.29 -13.80
N PHE A 165 13.93 1.29 -14.91
CA PHE A 165 12.47 1.38 -14.88
C PHE A 165 11.86 0.26 -14.03
N HIS A 166 12.26 -1.00 -14.27
CA HIS A 166 11.70 -2.14 -13.57
C HIS A 166 12.25 -2.31 -12.15
N ALA A 167 13.43 -1.79 -11.85
CA ALA A 167 14.04 -1.83 -10.53
C ALA A 167 13.53 -0.72 -9.59
N ALA A 168 13.33 0.50 -10.09
CA ALA A 168 12.91 1.65 -9.27
C ALA A 168 11.44 1.53 -8.80
N ILE A 169 10.56 1.00 -9.66
CA ILE A 169 9.17 0.69 -9.29
C ILE A 169 9.19 -0.51 -8.34
N GLY A 170 8.71 -0.30 -7.10
CA GLY A 170 8.82 -1.29 -6.03
C GLY A 170 10.15 -1.31 -5.28
N GLY A 171 11.10 -0.43 -5.63
CA GLY A 171 12.42 -0.30 -4.99
C GLY A 171 12.43 0.53 -3.71
N PHE A 172 11.27 1.02 -3.25
CA PHE A 172 11.11 1.78 -2.00
C PHE A 172 12.09 2.96 -1.84
N GLY A 173 12.43 3.63 -2.97
CA GLY A 173 13.28 4.81 -2.98
C GLY A 173 14.78 4.56 -2.79
N LEU A 174 15.24 3.31 -2.84
CA LEU A 174 16.65 2.99 -2.63
C LEU A 174 17.54 3.39 -3.82
N LEU A 175 16.98 3.44 -5.03
CA LEU A 175 17.73 3.78 -6.26
C LEU A 175 17.70 5.27 -6.61
N GLY A 176 16.82 6.06 -5.98
CA GLY A 176 16.65 7.49 -6.27
C GLY A 176 15.26 7.99 -5.94
N ALA A 177 15.07 9.29 -6.12
CA ALA A 177 13.80 9.98 -5.90
C ALA A 177 13.09 10.22 -7.23
N PHE A 178 11.83 9.78 -7.34
CA PHE A 178 10.97 10.17 -8.45
C PHE A 178 10.77 11.70 -8.41
N THR A 179 10.91 12.36 -9.55
CA THR A 179 10.72 13.82 -9.69
C THR A 179 9.59 14.19 -10.65
N ARG A 180 9.24 13.28 -11.56
CA ARG A 180 8.11 13.36 -12.47
C ARG A 180 7.59 11.96 -12.74
N LEU A 181 6.26 11.80 -12.86
CA LEU A 181 5.63 10.56 -13.29
C LEU A 181 4.62 10.86 -14.40
N ARG A 182 4.64 10.02 -15.43
CA ARG A 182 3.66 9.99 -16.51
C ARG A 182 2.91 8.68 -16.47
N LEU A 183 1.60 8.72 -16.32
CA LEU A 183 0.80 7.53 -16.07
C LEU A 183 -0.49 7.52 -16.87
N GLN A 184 -0.97 6.32 -17.21
CA GLN A 184 -2.23 6.08 -17.88
C GLN A 184 -3.34 5.92 -16.84
N THR A 185 -4.41 6.72 -16.97
CA THR A 185 -5.66 6.54 -16.23
C THR A 185 -6.62 5.62 -16.98
N LYS A 186 -7.71 5.20 -16.35
CA LYS A 186 -8.77 4.36 -16.91
C LYS A 186 -9.94 5.22 -17.33
N HIS A 187 -10.41 5.09 -18.57
CA HIS A 187 -11.64 5.74 -18.99
C HIS A 187 -12.85 5.14 -18.27
N VAL A 188 -13.78 5.99 -17.80
CA VAL A 188 -15.03 5.62 -17.14
C VAL A 188 -16.16 6.45 -17.69
N HIS A 189 -17.32 5.82 -17.92
CA HIS A 189 -18.51 6.47 -18.47
C HIS A 189 -19.44 7.03 -17.39
N SER A 190 -19.14 6.75 -16.12
CA SER A 190 -19.93 7.19 -14.96
C SER A 190 -19.03 7.40 -13.75
N GLY A 191 -19.45 8.27 -12.85
CA GLY A 191 -18.86 8.41 -11.52
C GLY A 191 -19.25 7.30 -10.55
N GLU A 192 -20.08 6.33 -11.00
CA GLU A 192 -20.61 5.24 -10.18
C GLU A 192 -20.18 3.86 -10.69
N LEU A 193 -20.21 2.91 -9.79
CA LEU A 193 -20.01 1.48 -10.00
C LEU A 193 -21.27 0.73 -9.62
N GLU A 194 -21.55 -0.36 -10.30
CA GLU A 194 -22.50 -1.37 -9.85
C GLU A 194 -21.76 -2.37 -8.95
N VAL A 195 -22.25 -2.56 -7.72
CA VAL A 195 -21.62 -3.41 -6.71
C VAL A 195 -22.59 -4.47 -6.22
N ALA A 196 -22.26 -5.72 -6.50
CA ALA A 196 -22.93 -6.89 -5.93
C ALA A 196 -22.16 -7.38 -4.69
N THR A 197 -22.90 -7.94 -3.72
CA THR A 197 -22.30 -8.55 -2.52
C THR A 197 -22.56 -10.05 -2.54
N PHE A 198 -21.49 -10.85 -2.44
CA PHE A 198 -21.56 -12.29 -2.23
C PHE A 198 -21.05 -12.63 -0.82
N ALA A 199 -21.82 -13.36 -0.02
CA ALA A 199 -21.43 -13.80 1.30
C ALA A 199 -21.16 -15.31 1.31
N GLY A 200 -19.88 -15.70 1.42
CA GLY A 200 -19.44 -17.08 1.47
C GLY A 200 -19.33 -17.60 2.91
N LYS A 201 -19.69 -18.88 3.11
CA LYS A 201 -19.72 -19.55 4.41
C LYS A 201 -18.32 -19.80 4.97
N ASN A 202 -17.30 -19.86 4.10
CA ASN A 202 -15.91 -20.10 4.46
C ASN A 202 -14.96 -19.56 3.38
N LEU A 203 -13.65 -19.65 3.64
CA LEU A 203 -12.62 -19.16 2.72
C LEU A 203 -12.68 -19.83 1.33
N ARG A 204 -13.01 -21.13 1.27
CA ARG A 204 -13.11 -21.86 -0.01
C ARG A 204 -14.20 -21.30 -0.91
N GLU A 205 -15.38 -21.03 -0.36
CA GLU A 205 -16.49 -20.44 -1.13
C GLU A 205 -16.13 -19.06 -1.64
N LEU A 206 -15.46 -18.22 -0.81
CA LEU A 206 -15.04 -16.89 -1.22
C LEU A 206 -14.00 -16.92 -2.34
N MET A 207 -12.98 -17.78 -2.21
CA MET A 207 -11.96 -17.95 -3.25
C MET A 207 -12.56 -18.51 -4.54
N GLY A 208 -13.49 -19.47 -4.44
CA GLY A 208 -14.22 -20.03 -5.57
C GLY A 208 -15.03 -18.97 -6.32
N TYR A 209 -15.76 -18.12 -5.58
CA TYR A 209 -16.51 -17.01 -6.17
C TYR A 209 -15.59 -16.05 -6.93
N VAL A 210 -14.50 -15.61 -6.31
CA VAL A 210 -13.55 -14.71 -6.96
C VAL A 210 -12.96 -15.35 -8.21
N ALA A 211 -12.57 -16.62 -8.15
CA ALA A 211 -11.99 -17.33 -9.30
C ALA A 211 -12.98 -17.42 -10.48
N ALA A 212 -14.26 -17.62 -10.19
CA ALA A 212 -15.32 -17.70 -11.22
C ALA A 212 -15.65 -16.34 -11.87
N HIS A 213 -15.34 -15.21 -11.18
CA HIS A 213 -15.75 -13.88 -11.62
C HIS A 213 -14.60 -12.95 -12.01
N THR A 214 -13.40 -13.48 -12.27
CA THR A 214 -12.26 -12.67 -12.76
C THR A 214 -12.46 -12.14 -14.18
N GLY A 215 -13.38 -12.72 -14.96
CA GLY A 215 -13.64 -12.34 -16.35
C GLY A 215 -14.76 -11.31 -16.53
N ASP A 216 -15.64 -11.12 -15.53
CA ASP A 216 -16.80 -10.25 -15.60
C ASP A 216 -16.78 -9.09 -14.59
N ALA A 217 -15.78 -9.04 -13.70
CA ALA A 217 -15.60 -8.01 -12.70
C ALA A 217 -14.49 -7.03 -13.08
N ASP A 218 -14.72 -5.73 -12.83
CA ASP A 218 -13.62 -4.75 -12.79
C ASP A 218 -12.87 -4.79 -11.45
N TYR A 219 -13.57 -5.09 -10.36
CA TYR A 219 -13.02 -5.09 -9.00
C TYR A 219 -13.57 -6.25 -8.18
N LEU A 220 -12.68 -6.98 -7.50
CA LEU A 220 -13.04 -8.03 -6.54
C LEU A 220 -12.25 -7.82 -5.25
N VAL A 221 -12.95 -7.72 -4.13
CA VAL A 221 -12.31 -7.60 -2.81
C VAL A 221 -13.12 -8.35 -1.77
N GLY A 222 -12.42 -9.20 -1.00
CA GLY A 222 -13.01 -9.96 0.09
C GLY A 222 -12.77 -9.30 1.44
N TRP A 223 -13.80 -9.26 2.28
CA TRP A 223 -13.67 -9.04 3.69
C TRP A 223 -13.86 -10.38 4.43
N ILE A 224 -12.97 -10.69 5.37
CA ILE A 224 -12.90 -11.98 6.06
C ILE A 224 -13.17 -11.79 7.55
N ASP A 225 -14.10 -12.59 8.09
CA ASP A 225 -14.28 -12.77 9.54
C ASP A 225 -13.20 -13.70 10.09
N CYS A 226 -12.14 -13.10 10.64
CA CYS A 226 -11.02 -13.84 11.20
C CYS A 226 -11.36 -14.52 12.55
N PHE A 227 -12.54 -14.28 13.13
CA PHE A 227 -13.00 -14.90 14.38
C PHE A 227 -13.82 -16.18 14.15
N ALA A 228 -14.19 -16.47 12.90
CA ALA A 228 -14.96 -17.66 12.55
C ALA A 228 -14.09 -18.93 12.66
N ARG A 229 -14.70 -20.07 13.06
CA ARG A 229 -14.04 -21.32 13.35
C ARG A 229 -14.71 -22.50 12.63
N GLY A 230 -14.04 -23.65 12.65
CA GLY A 230 -14.59 -24.90 12.09
C GLY A 230 -14.95 -24.74 10.62
N ASP A 231 -16.12 -25.21 10.24
CA ASP A 231 -16.62 -25.13 8.86
C ASP A 231 -16.83 -23.70 8.37
N GLY A 232 -16.92 -22.73 9.30
CA GLY A 232 -17.04 -21.31 9.01
C GLY A 232 -15.70 -20.58 8.91
N LEU A 233 -14.55 -21.24 8.97
CA LEU A 233 -13.24 -20.61 8.96
C LEU A 233 -13.07 -19.73 7.72
N GLY A 234 -12.78 -18.43 7.96
CA GLY A 234 -12.60 -17.46 6.88
C GLY A 234 -13.89 -17.12 6.12
N ARG A 235 -15.10 -17.32 6.73
CA ARG A 235 -16.34 -16.80 6.16
C ARG A 235 -16.22 -15.28 5.98
N GLY A 236 -16.99 -14.73 5.06
CA GLY A 236 -16.89 -13.30 4.77
C GLY A 236 -17.77 -12.89 3.62
N GLN A 237 -17.43 -11.78 2.99
CA GLN A 237 -18.15 -11.28 1.83
C GLN A 237 -17.20 -10.76 0.76
N ILE A 238 -17.57 -10.94 -0.50
CA ILE A 238 -16.90 -10.34 -1.66
C ILE A 238 -17.77 -9.18 -2.15
N HIS A 239 -17.15 -8.03 -2.33
CA HIS A 239 -17.72 -6.96 -3.13
C HIS A 239 -17.22 -7.14 -4.56
N HIS A 240 -18.15 -7.36 -5.46
CA HIS A 240 -17.96 -7.51 -6.89
C HIS A 240 -18.40 -6.22 -7.57
N GLY A 241 -17.43 -5.40 -8.00
CA GLY A 241 -17.68 -4.11 -8.62
C GLY A 241 -17.50 -4.16 -10.13
N ARG A 242 -18.46 -3.57 -10.85
CA ARG A 242 -18.43 -3.39 -12.31
C ARG A 242 -18.58 -1.91 -12.65
N CYS A 243 -17.70 -1.38 -13.50
CA CYS A 243 -17.87 -0.05 -14.06
C CYS A 243 -19.09 -0.03 -14.97
N LEU A 244 -19.83 1.07 -14.94
CA LEU A 244 -20.96 1.26 -15.84
C LEU A 244 -20.47 1.47 -17.26
N LYS A 245 -21.17 0.87 -18.21
CA LYS A 245 -20.95 1.08 -19.65
C LYS A 245 -21.59 2.39 -20.09
N GLU A 246 -21.22 2.81 -21.29
CA GLU A 246 -21.86 3.96 -21.94
C GLU A 246 -23.37 3.76 -22.02
N GLY A 247 -24.12 4.80 -21.62
CA GLY A 247 -25.59 4.76 -21.59
C GLY A 247 -26.25 4.09 -20.37
N GLU A 248 -25.48 3.41 -19.49
CA GLU A 248 -26.05 2.79 -18.26
C GLU A 248 -26.21 3.80 -17.11
N ASP A 249 -25.59 4.96 -17.19
CA ASP A 249 -25.82 6.09 -16.29
C ASP A 249 -26.71 7.14 -16.96
N ALA A 250 -27.84 7.44 -16.36
CA ALA A 250 -28.77 8.45 -16.92
C ALA A 250 -28.26 9.90 -16.73
N ARG A 251 -27.29 10.12 -15.82
CA ARG A 251 -26.80 11.47 -15.46
C ARG A 251 -25.28 11.51 -15.30
N PRO A 252 -24.49 11.10 -16.31
CA PRO A 252 -23.03 10.99 -16.16
C PRO A 252 -22.38 12.37 -15.88
N HIS A 253 -22.95 13.47 -16.39
CA HIS A 253 -22.49 14.84 -16.12
C HIS A 253 -22.63 15.25 -14.64
N GLU A 254 -23.52 14.63 -13.86
CA GLU A 254 -23.64 14.84 -12.42
C GLU A 254 -22.71 13.89 -11.65
N THR A 255 -22.72 12.59 -12.00
CA THR A 255 -21.99 11.56 -11.27
C THR A 255 -20.47 11.71 -11.43
N LEU A 256 -19.97 12.20 -12.57
CA LEU A 256 -18.56 12.46 -12.83
C LEU A 256 -18.02 13.73 -12.12
N THR A 257 -18.86 14.47 -11.39
CA THR A 257 -18.40 15.65 -10.66
C THR A 257 -17.66 15.28 -9.37
N VAL A 258 -16.72 16.11 -8.96
CA VAL A 258 -16.04 15.97 -7.67
C VAL A 258 -17.03 16.01 -6.51
N ALA A 259 -18.06 16.88 -6.60
CA ALA A 259 -19.07 17.03 -5.55
C ALA A 259 -19.87 15.73 -5.31
N HIS A 260 -20.20 14.98 -6.36
CA HIS A 260 -20.90 13.70 -6.25
C HIS A 260 -20.05 12.62 -5.54
N GLN A 261 -18.73 12.73 -5.62
CA GLN A 261 -17.78 11.79 -5.02
C GLN A 261 -17.47 12.08 -3.55
N GLU A 262 -17.84 13.25 -3.03
CA GLU A 262 -17.49 13.63 -1.65
C GLU A 262 -18.20 12.73 -0.63
N LEU A 263 -17.39 12.13 0.25
CA LEU A 263 -17.92 11.32 1.35
C LEU A 263 -18.53 12.24 2.42
N SER A 264 -19.77 11.96 2.84
CA SER A 264 -20.38 12.71 3.93
C SER A 264 -19.48 12.70 5.18
N PRO A 265 -19.15 13.86 5.77
CA PRO A 265 -18.37 13.93 7.00
C PRO A 265 -19.18 13.51 8.24
N MET A 266 -20.50 13.39 8.09
CA MET A 266 -21.45 13.08 9.17
C MET A 266 -22.01 11.68 9.02
N LEU A 267 -22.22 10.99 10.16
CA LEU A 267 -23.00 9.77 10.25
C LEU A 267 -24.44 10.15 10.56
N PHE A 268 -25.39 9.70 9.72
CA PHE A 268 -26.82 10.01 9.80
C PHE A 268 -27.14 11.53 9.89
N GLY A 269 -26.25 12.38 9.35
CA GLY A 269 -26.41 13.83 9.42
C GLY A 269 -26.16 14.47 10.77
N LEU A 270 -25.88 13.70 11.82
CA LEU A 270 -25.85 14.16 13.20
C LEU A 270 -24.49 14.02 13.88
N PHE A 271 -23.75 12.95 13.59
CA PHE A 271 -22.53 12.63 14.33
C PHE A 271 -21.30 12.72 13.43
N PRO A 272 -20.25 13.53 13.79
CA PRO A 272 -19.04 13.63 13.00
C PRO A 272 -18.30 12.28 12.90
N LYS A 273 -18.10 11.79 11.69
CA LYS A 273 -17.36 10.54 11.45
C LYS A 273 -15.93 10.58 11.98
N SER A 274 -15.32 11.77 12.06
CA SER A 274 -13.98 11.97 12.63
C SER A 274 -13.88 11.60 14.12
N GLU A 275 -15.00 11.54 14.84
CA GLU A 275 -15.06 11.21 16.27
C GLU A 275 -15.46 9.75 16.54
N LEU A 276 -15.86 8.99 15.52
CA LEU A 276 -16.27 7.59 15.65
C LEU A 276 -15.20 6.71 16.31
N TRP A 277 -13.92 7.03 16.12
CA TRP A 277 -12.83 6.29 16.76
C TRP A 277 -12.93 6.26 18.29
N ARG A 278 -13.55 7.29 18.92
CA ARG A 278 -13.77 7.34 20.37
C ARG A 278 -14.73 6.27 20.86
N VAL A 279 -15.72 5.93 20.05
CA VAL A 279 -16.64 4.81 20.31
C VAL A 279 -15.99 3.48 19.91
N MET A 280 -15.38 3.44 18.72
CA MET A 280 -14.71 2.24 18.22
C MET A 280 -13.65 1.69 19.18
N ARG A 281 -12.93 2.53 19.93
CA ARG A 281 -11.92 2.07 20.90
C ARG A 281 -12.46 1.12 21.97
N PHE A 282 -13.74 1.21 22.31
CA PHE A 282 -14.37 0.35 23.30
C PHE A 282 -14.77 -1.00 22.72
N VAL A 283 -15.15 -1.02 21.44
CA VAL A 283 -15.51 -2.25 20.71
C VAL A 283 -14.30 -2.91 20.02
N ASN A 284 -13.19 -2.19 19.88
CA ASN A 284 -11.94 -2.69 19.27
C ASN A 284 -11.18 -3.62 20.25
N ARG A 285 -11.87 -4.69 20.67
CA ARG A 285 -11.44 -5.80 21.53
C ARG A 285 -12.05 -7.07 20.96
N ASP A 286 -11.47 -8.24 21.26
CA ASP A 286 -11.87 -9.52 20.67
C ASP A 286 -13.39 -9.79 20.72
N ARG A 287 -14.02 -9.58 21.88
CA ARG A 287 -15.49 -9.78 22.00
C ARG A 287 -16.29 -8.82 21.13
N GLY A 288 -15.91 -7.54 21.12
CA GLY A 288 -16.57 -6.51 20.31
C GLY A 288 -16.37 -6.76 18.82
N MET A 289 -15.13 -7.08 18.41
CA MET A 289 -14.83 -7.34 17.01
C MET A 289 -15.44 -8.65 16.51
N ARG A 290 -15.55 -9.68 17.36
CA ARG A 290 -16.30 -10.91 17.04
C ARG A 290 -17.78 -10.60 16.76
N ALA A 291 -18.40 -9.74 17.58
CA ALA A 291 -19.80 -9.34 17.36
C ALA A 291 -19.96 -8.51 16.06
N ILE A 292 -19.09 -7.53 15.83
CA ILE A 292 -19.10 -6.70 14.62
C ILE A 292 -18.90 -7.57 13.37
N ASN A 293 -17.93 -8.49 13.40
CA ASN A 293 -17.66 -9.38 12.28
C ASN A 293 -18.84 -10.32 12.00
N GLY A 294 -19.46 -10.84 13.06
CA GLY A 294 -20.68 -11.64 12.92
C GLY A 294 -21.84 -10.86 12.30
N LEU A 295 -22.08 -9.63 12.79
CA LEU A 295 -23.14 -8.76 12.25
C LEU A 295 -22.89 -8.41 10.77
N ARG A 296 -21.66 -8.06 10.43
CA ARG A 296 -21.28 -7.74 9.06
C ARG A 296 -21.45 -8.93 8.12
N TYR A 297 -21.11 -10.15 8.56
CA TYR A 297 -21.37 -11.36 7.78
C TYR A 297 -22.86 -11.55 7.46
N TRP A 298 -23.73 -11.40 8.46
CA TRP A 298 -25.17 -11.53 8.26
C TRP A 298 -25.74 -10.39 7.41
N GLN A 299 -25.24 -9.18 7.57
CA GLN A 299 -25.56 -8.06 6.68
C GLN A 299 -25.21 -8.42 5.23
N GLY A 300 -24.01 -8.93 4.96
CA GLY A 300 -23.63 -9.36 3.61
C GLY A 300 -24.50 -10.50 3.04
N ARG A 301 -24.96 -11.41 3.93
CA ARG A 301 -25.95 -12.45 3.53
C ARG A 301 -27.26 -11.84 3.05
N LEU A 302 -27.75 -10.82 3.73
CA LEU A 302 -28.99 -10.12 3.34
C LEU A 302 -28.77 -9.27 2.09
N GLU A 303 -27.65 -8.53 2.01
CA GLU A 303 -27.30 -7.73 0.83
C GLU A 303 -27.16 -8.60 -0.44
N GLY A 304 -26.61 -9.81 -0.31
CA GLY A 304 -26.49 -10.75 -1.43
C GLY A 304 -27.82 -11.28 -1.99
N LEU A 305 -28.96 -11.04 -1.31
CA LEU A 305 -30.30 -11.34 -1.79
C LEU A 305 -30.93 -10.15 -2.54
N LEU A 306 -30.30 -8.99 -2.50
CA LEU A 306 -30.79 -7.77 -3.13
C LEU A 306 -30.08 -7.54 -4.48
N PRO A 307 -30.69 -6.76 -5.38
CA PRO A 307 -30.03 -6.32 -6.61
C PRO A 307 -28.74 -5.56 -6.30
N PRO A 308 -27.76 -5.55 -7.22
CA PRO A 308 -26.55 -4.74 -7.09
C PRO A 308 -26.88 -3.26 -6.82
N ARG A 309 -26.05 -2.61 -6.02
CA ARG A 309 -26.24 -1.21 -5.62
C ARG A 309 -25.27 -0.30 -6.35
N ARG A 310 -25.65 0.96 -6.54
CA ARG A 310 -24.77 1.99 -7.07
C ARG A 310 -23.91 2.57 -5.92
N TRP A 311 -22.61 2.59 -6.13
CA TRP A 311 -21.61 3.22 -5.25
C TRP A 311 -20.77 4.18 -6.06
N THR A 312 -20.38 5.31 -5.48
CA THR A 312 -19.39 6.17 -6.13
C THR A 312 -18.02 5.47 -6.22
N HIS A 313 -17.18 5.90 -7.16
CA HIS A 313 -15.80 5.38 -7.23
C HIS A 313 -15.04 5.62 -5.93
N VAL A 314 -15.23 6.77 -5.29
CA VAL A 314 -14.58 7.13 -4.02
C VAL A 314 -15.08 6.24 -2.88
N GLU A 315 -16.40 6.06 -2.74
CA GLU A 315 -16.99 5.19 -1.71
C GLU A 315 -16.47 3.75 -1.82
N PHE A 316 -16.45 3.20 -3.03
CA PHE A 316 -15.98 1.86 -3.27
C PHE A 316 -14.47 1.73 -3.06
N SER A 317 -13.68 2.66 -3.59
CA SER A 317 -12.21 2.54 -3.61
C SER A 317 -11.57 2.83 -2.26
N PHE A 318 -12.03 3.89 -1.56
CA PHE A 318 -11.37 4.44 -0.38
C PHE A 318 -12.13 4.18 0.92
N LEU A 319 -12.45 2.92 1.20
CA LEU A 319 -13.19 2.52 2.41
C LEU A 319 -12.51 2.99 3.71
N LEU A 320 -11.18 3.12 3.72
CA LEU A 320 -10.44 3.61 4.88
C LEU A 320 -10.62 5.11 5.13
N ASP A 321 -11.02 5.87 4.11
CA ASP A 321 -11.26 7.31 4.22
C ASP A 321 -12.69 7.61 4.70
N SER A 322 -13.61 6.63 4.64
CA SER A 322 -15.00 6.78 5.04
C SER A 322 -15.19 7.08 6.54
N VAL A 323 -14.24 6.65 7.38
CA VAL A 323 -14.19 6.94 8.82
C VAL A 323 -12.83 7.53 9.16
N PRO A 324 -12.67 8.85 9.12
CA PRO A 324 -11.41 9.50 9.48
C PRO A 324 -10.93 9.08 10.86
N ASN A 325 -9.61 8.94 11.03
CA ASN A 325 -8.98 8.60 12.30
C ASN A 325 -9.32 7.21 12.88
N TRP A 326 -9.98 6.32 12.13
CA TRP A 326 -10.38 4.99 12.62
C TRP A 326 -9.21 4.24 13.27
N LYS A 327 -7.99 4.39 12.77
CA LYS A 327 -6.79 3.75 13.32
C LYS A 327 -6.51 4.13 14.78
N TRP A 328 -6.95 5.31 15.25
CA TRP A 328 -6.78 5.73 16.63
C TRP A 328 -7.56 4.87 17.63
N SER A 329 -8.53 4.08 17.15
CA SER A 329 -9.22 3.09 17.98
C SER A 329 -8.30 1.95 18.46
N TYR A 330 -7.16 1.74 17.80
CA TYR A 330 -6.14 0.77 18.23
C TYR A 330 -5.27 1.28 19.39
N GLY A 331 -5.27 2.60 19.64
CA GLY A 331 -4.56 3.27 20.71
C GLY A 331 -3.68 4.41 20.20
N ARG A 332 -3.59 5.48 20.99
CA ARG A 332 -2.79 6.69 20.68
C ARG A 332 -1.59 6.87 21.64
N ARG A 333 -1.39 5.95 22.57
CA ARG A 333 -0.27 6.01 23.52
C ARG A 333 0.98 5.42 22.87
N PRO A 334 2.19 5.85 23.27
CA PRO A 334 3.43 5.25 22.78
C PRO A 334 3.42 3.72 22.88
N GLY A 335 3.85 3.04 21.85
CA GLY A 335 3.89 1.57 21.76
C GLY A 335 2.54 0.90 21.49
N HIS A 336 1.45 1.66 21.34
CA HIS A 336 0.15 1.17 20.88
C HIS A 336 -0.01 1.46 19.39
N GLY A 337 -0.87 0.69 18.74
CA GLY A 337 -1.20 0.86 17.32
C GLY A 337 -1.62 -0.43 16.69
N LEU A 338 -1.35 -0.55 15.41
CA LEU A 338 -1.57 -1.77 14.64
C LEU A 338 -0.35 -2.08 13.77
N VAL A 339 -0.17 -3.36 13.46
CA VAL A 339 0.71 -3.83 12.39
C VAL A 339 -0.16 -4.61 11.41
N GLN A 340 0.16 -4.48 10.13
CA GLN A 340 -0.49 -5.27 9.11
C GLN A 340 0.46 -6.38 8.63
N PHE A 341 -0.03 -7.60 8.57
CA PHE A 341 0.66 -8.75 8.01
C PHE A 341 -0.05 -9.11 6.71
N GLN A 342 0.63 -8.96 5.58
CA GLN A 342 0.04 -9.23 4.27
C GLN A 342 0.91 -10.18 3.47
N PRO A 343 0.71 -11.51 3.61
CA PRO A 343 1.33 -12.50 2.76
C PRO A 343 0.70 -12.51 1.37
N PHE A 344 1.53 -12.77 0.37
CA PHE A 344 1.16 -13.12 -1.00
C PHE A 344 1.55 -14.57 -1.22
N VAL A 345 0.60 -15.39 -1.54
CA VAL A 345 0.73 -16.85 -1.55
C VAL A 345 0.42 -17.39 -2.93
N PRO A 346 1.26 -18.28 -3.50
CA PRO A 346 0.98 -18.93 -4.78
C PRO A 346 -0.38 -19.61 -4.81
N GLN A 347 -1.03 -19.60 -5.99
CA GLN A 347 -2.38 -20.11 -6.22
C GLN A 347 -2.58 -21.52 -5.64
N GLU A 348 -1.61 -22.40 -5.84
CA GLU A 348 -1.69 -23.82 -5.51
C GLU A 348 -1.78 -24.06 -3.99
N SER A 349 -1.04 -23.27 -3.20
CA SER A 349 -0.96 -23.40 -1.74
C SER A 349 -1.90 -22.47 -0.99
N ALA A 350 -2.53 -21.50 -1.69
CA ALA A 350 -3.22 -20.37 -1.06
C ALA A 350 -4.31 -20.77 -0.07
N HIS A 351 -5.24 -21.66 -0.45
CA HIS A 351 -6.34 -22.05 0.43
C HIS A 351 -5.83 -22.73 1.72
N ALA A 352 -4.90 -23.67 1.58
CA ALA A 352 -4.36 -24.41 2.70
C ALA A 352 -3.57 -23.50 3.67
N LEU A 353 -2.69 -22.66 3.09
CA LEU A 353 -1.82 -21.80 3.88
C LEU A 353 -2.59 -20.64 4.54
N LEU A 354 -3.50 -19.97 3.83
CA LEU A 354 -4.31 -18.91 4.42
C LEU A 354 -5.24 -19.46 5.52
N SER A 355 -5.79 -20.67 5.34
CA SER A 355 -6.56 -21.34 6.40
C SER A 355 -5.69 -21.65 7.62
N GLU A 356 -4.44 -22.09 7.43
CA GLU A 356 -3.50 -22.36 8.51
C GLU A 356 -3.11 -21.10 9.27
N ILE A 357 -2.87 -19.98 8.56
CA ILE A 357 -2.60 -18.69 9.17
C ILE A 357 -3.78 -18.26 10.08
N LEU A 358 -5.02 -18.39 9.61
CA LEU A 358 -6.20 -18.05 10.40
C LEU A 358 -6.35 -18.97 11.63
N ARG A 359 -6.13 -20.28 11.48
CA ARG A 359 -6.18 -21.24 12.60
C ARG A 359 -5.12 -20.96 13.66
N ARG A 360 -3.87 -20.71 13.25
CA ARG A 360 -2.78 -20.40 14.18
C ARG A 360 -3.00 -19.08 14.90
N SER A 361 -3.50 -18.06 14.17
CA SER A 361 -3.83 -16.75 14.75
C SER A 361 -4.88 -16.89 15.86
N GLU A 362 -5.91 -17.71 15.64
CA GLU A 362 -6.95 -18.00 16.62
C GLU A 362 -6.42 -18.80 17.81
N ALA A 363 -5.67 -19.88 17.55
CA ALA A 363 -5.11 -20.74 18.59
C ALA A 363 -4.12 -20.01 19.53
N ARG A 364 -3.38 -19.01 18.99
CA ARG A 364 -2.45 -18.17 19.78
C ARG A 364 -3.13 -16.97 20.44
N GLY A 365 -4.42 -16.74 20.18
CA GLY A 365 -5.15 -15.59 20.70
C GLY A 365 -4.78 -14.25 20.02
N PHE A 366 -4.09 -14.30 18.88
CA PHE A 366 -3.80 -13.13 18.04
C PHE A 366 -4.74 -13.13 16.83
N VAL A 367 -5.97 -12.67 17.02
CA VAL A 367 -6.95 -12.63 15.94
C VAL A 367 -6.92 -11.26 15.26
N SER A 368 -6.83 -11.26 13.94
CA SER A 368 -6.93 -10.02 13.15
C SER A 368 -8.33 -9.43 13.24
N TYR A 369 -8.41 -8.11 13.40
CA TYR A 369 -9.68 -7.39 13.45
C TYR A 369 -10.24 -7.05 12.07
N LEU A 370 -9.38 -7.02 11.06
CA LEU A 370 -9.74 -6.80 9.67
C LEU A 370 -8.94 -7.77 8.78
N GLY A 371 -9.64 -8.63 8.04
CA GLY A 371 -9.05 -9.46 7.01
C GLY A 371 -9.50 -9.02 5.62
N VAL A 372 -8.55 -8.78 4.69
CA VAL A 372 -8.86 -8.39 3.31
C VAL A 372 -8.23 -9.37 2.34
N LEU A 373 -9.08 -10.11 1.61
CA LEU A 373 -8.69 -11.11 0.62
C LEU A 373 -8.68 -10.49 -0.78
N LYS A 374 -7.64 -10.77 -1.56
CA LYS A 374 -7.51 -10.34 -2.96
C LYS A 374 -6.84 -11.42 -3.81
N ARG A 375 -7.24 -11.48 -5.10
CA ARG A 375 -6.59 -12.26 -6.15
C ARG A 375 -5.59 -11.37 -6.89
N HIS A 376 -4.44 -11.93 -7.25
CA HIS A 376 -3.33 -11.22 -7.89
C HIS A 376 -2.87 -11.93 -9.16
N ARG A 377 -2.27 -11.17 -10.06
CA ARG A 377 -1.45 -11.64 -11.18
C ARG A 377 -0.01 -11.17 -11.00
N PRO A 378 0.98 -11.84 -11.63
CA PRO A 378 2.37 -11.40 -11.61
C PRO A 378 2.57 -10.11 -12.41
N ASP A 379 3.67 -9.41 -12.11
CA ASP A 379 4.17 -8.26 -12.84
C ASP A 379 5.70 -8.37 -13.07
N PRO A 380 6.31 -7.55 -13.95
CA PRO A 380 7.71 -7.67 -14.32
C PRO A 380 8.68 -6.93 -13.38
N PHE A 381 8.22 -6.27 -12.32
CA PHE A 381 9.07 -5.43 -11.47
C PHE A 381 9.98 -6.26 -10.57
N TRP A 382 11.18 -5.73 -10.27
CA TRP A 382 12.23 -6.55 -9.69
C TRP A 382 11.95 -6.99 -8.25
N LEU A 383 11.58 -6.07 -7.37
CA LEU A 383 11.30 -6.36 -5.96
C LEU A 383 9.78 -6.35 -5.67
N THR A 384 9.03 -6.94 -6.59
CA THR A 384 7.57 -6.97 -6.48
C THR A 384 7.07 -8.06 -5.54
N HIS A 385 6.01 -7.74 -4.81
CA HIS A 385 5.21 -8.70 -4.05
C HIS A 385 4.24 -9.50 -4.94
N ALA A 386 3.95 -9.01 -6.15
CA ALA A 386 2.98 -9.60 -7.05
C ALA A 386 3.42 -10.98 -7.55
N LEU A 387 2.52 -11.93 -7.50
CA LEU A 387 2.65 -13.28 -8.00
C LEU A 387 1.28 -13.80 -8.47
N ASP A 388 1.24 -14.91 -9.19
CA ASP A 388 -0.01 -15.59 -9.50
C ASP A 388 -0.55 -16.29 -8.25
N GLY A 389 -1.50 -15.65 -7.59
CA GLY A 389 -1.95 -16.14 -6.29
C GLY A 389 -2.89 -15.20 -5.56
N TRP A 390 -2.83 -15.28 -4.22
CA TRP A 390 -3.74 -14.59 -3.32
C TRP A 390 -2.99 -13.82 -2.25
N SER A 391 -3.57 -12.72 -1.77
CA SER A 391 -3.11 -12.07 -0.55
C SER A 391 -4.24 -12.00 0.49
N LEU A 392 -3.84 -12.07 1.76
CA LEU A 392 -4.72 -11.83 2.89
C LEU A 392 -4.06 -10.78 3.80
N ALA A 393 -4.58 -9.55 3.77
CA ALA A 393 -4.10 -8.51 4.66
C ALA A 393 -4.80 -8.61 6.02
N LEU A 394 -4.02 -8.72 7.08
CA LEU A 394 -4.47 -8.97 8.46
C LEU A 394 -3.97 -7.86 9.38
N ASP A 395 -4.88 -7.13 10.01
CA ASP A 395 -4.56 -6.06 10.96
C ASP A 395 -4.55 -6.58 12.40
N TYR A 396 -3.37 -6.56 13.03
CA TYR A 396 -3.19 -6.98 14.41
C TYR A 396 -2.98 -5.78 15.33
N LYS A 397 -3.70 -5.78 16.45
CA LYS A 397 -3.55 -4.77 17.49
C LYS A 397 -2.25 -4.96 18.25
N VAL A 398 -1.47 -3.88 18.36
CA VAL A 398 -0.21 -3.84 19.12
C VAL A 398 -0.40 -3.07 20.41
N THR A 399 0.11 -3.63 21.50
CA THR A 399 0.26 -2.96 22.80
C THR A 399 1.66 -3.25 23.35
N PRO A 400 2.20 -2.45 24.28
CA PRO A 400 3.50 -2.77 24.90
C PRO A 400 3.58 -4.19 25.46
N ALA A 401 2.49 -4.68 26.07
CA ALA A 401 2.42 -6.01 26.65
C ALA A 401 2.42 -7.15 25.62
N THR A 402 1.84 -6.94 24.45
CA THR A 402 1.69 -8.01 23.43
C THR A 402 2.73 -7.94 22.32
N ARG A 403 3.46 -6.83 22.19
CA ARG A 403 4.34 -6.55 21.05
C ARG A 403 5.34 -7.68 20.78
N ALA A 404 6.13 -8.07 21.78
CA ALA A 404 7.18 -9.07 21.60
C ALA A 404 6.61 -10.42 21.15
N ALA A 405 5.58 -10.90 21.82
CA ALA A 405 4.93 -12.18 21.51
C ALA A 405 4.22 -12.15 20.14
N LEU A 406 3.53 -11.05 19.81
CA LEU A 406 2.90 -10.87 18.51
C LEU A 406 3.93 -10.86 17.37
N PHE A 407 5.03 -10.11 17.53
CA PHE A 407 6.06 -10.01 16.48
C PHE A 407 6.78 -11.35 16.28
N ALA A 408 7.06 -12.09 17.34
CA ALA A 408 7.58 -13.46 17.24
C ALA A 408 6.60 -14.37 16.48
N PHE A 409 5.31 -14.31 16.82
CA PHE A 409 4.27 -15.10 16.15
C PHE A 409 4.15 -14.71 14.65
N LEU A 410 4.18 -13.44 14.31
CA LEU A 410 4.12 -13.01 12.89
C LEU A 410 5.35 -13.48 12.09
N ARG A 411 6.53 -13.59 12.73
CA ARG A 411 7.71 -14.20 12.10
C ARG A 411 7.54 -15.71 11.90
N GLU A 412 6.95 -16.42 12.85
CA GLU A 412 6.60 -17.84 12.66
C GLU A 412 5.65 -18.04 11.46
N LEU A 413 4.66 -17.15 11.31
CA LEU A 413 3.78 -17.17 10.14
C LEU A 413 4.52 -16.83 8.85
N ALA A 414 5.48 -15.89 8.91
CA ALA A 414 6.28 -15.52 7.75
C ALA A 414 7.12 -16.69 7.24
N GLU A 415 7.67 -17.54 8.14
CA GLU A 415 8.40 -18.76 7.77
C GLU A 415 7.53 -19.70 6.93
N LEU A 416 6.26 -19.88 7.28
CA LEU A 416 5.32 -20.73 6.52
C LEU A 416 5.09 -20.19 5.11
N VAL A 417 4.93 -18.85 5.02
CA VAL A 417 4.69 -18.18 3.74
C VAL A 417 5.90 -18.32 2.83
N LEU A 418 7.10 -18.04 3.35
CA LEU A 418 8.35 -18.14 2.59
C LEU A 418 8.66 -19.57 2.17
N ALA A 419 8.38 -20.58 3.03
CA ALA A 419 8.55 -21.99 2.69
C ALA A 419 7.62 -22.45 1.56
N ALA A 420 6.48 -21.79 1.38
CA ALA A 420 5.54 -22.04 0.29
C ALA A 420 5.83 -21.20 -0.98
N GLY A 421 6.97 -20.54 -1.07
CA GLY A 421 7.32 -19.66 -2.20
C GLY A 421 6.52 -18.34 -2.22
N GLY A 422 5.93 -17.95 -1.11
CA GLY A 422 5.19 -16.71 -0.97
C GLY A 422 6.10 -15.50 -0.81
N ARG A 423 5.48 -14.31 -0.90
CA ARG A 423 6.14 -13.01 -0.79
C ARG A 423 5.42 -12.10 0.18
N PHE A 424 6.05 -10.98 0.49
CA PHE A 424 5.49 -9.95 1.36
C PHE A 424 5.51 -8.57 0.68
N TYR A 425 4.56 -7.74 1.08
CA TYR A 425 4.46 -6.35 0.65
C TYR A 425 5.11 -5.43 1.69
N PHE A 426 6.29 -4.90 1.40
CA PHE A 426 7.10 -4.13 2.35
C PHE A 426 6.42 -2.85 2.87
N ALA A 427 5.50 -2.23 2.12
CA ALA A 427 4.73 -1.09 2.63
C ALA A 427 3.81 -1.46 3.82
N LYS A 428 3.57 -2.76 4.03
CA LYS A 428 2.73 -3.30 5.11
C LYS A 428 3.54 -4.01 6.19
N ASP A 429 4.80 -4.26 5.92
CA ASP A 429 5.67 -5.02 6.81
C ASP A 429 6.27 -4.16 7.95
N SER A 430 6.49 -4.81 9.07
CA SER A 430 7.16 -4.26 10.25
C SER A 430 7.95 -5.32 11.02
N VAL A 431 8.00 -6.58 10.55
CA VAL A 431 8.46 -7.71 11.36
C VAL A 431 9.45 -8.65 10.67
N LEU A 432 9.56 -8.60 9.34
CA LEU A 432 10.43 -9.52 8.58
C LEU A 432 11.90 -9.31 8.94
N PRO A 433 12.67 -10.39 9.17
CA PRO A 433 14.08 -10.32 9.56
C PRO A 433 14.99 -10.01 8.36
N SER A 434 16.29 -9.81 8.61
CA SER A 434 17.32 -9.83 7.58
C SER A 434 17.36 -11.18 6.85
N GLY A 435 17.87 -11.18 5.62
CA GLY A 435 17.95 -12.36 4.76
C GLY A 435 16.62 -12.77 4.10
N VAL A 436 15.51 -12.06 4.37
CA VAL A 436 14.20 -12.35 3.75
C VAL A 436 14.22 -12.14 2.24
N LEU A 437 15.02 -11.20 1.73
CA LEU A 437 15.11 -10.92 0.29
C LEU A 437 15.56 -12.13 -0.50
N ALA A 438 16.61 -12.83 -0.06
CA ALA A 438 17.14 -14.02 -0.72
C ALA A 438 16.15 -15.20 -0.77
N ARG A 439 15.11 -15.16 0.07
CA ARG A 439 14.04 -16.16 0.07
C ARG A 439 12.84 -15.77 -0.81
N MET A 440 12.72 -14.47 -1.13
CA MET A 440 11.62 -13.94 -1.95
C MET A 440 12.02 -13.77 -3.41
N PHE A 441 13.29 -13.50 -3.68
CA PHE A 441 13.76 -13.11 -5.01
C PHE A 441 14.96 -13.93 -5.45
N PRO A 442 15.11 -14.20 -6.77
CA PRO A 442 16.29 -14.84 -7.33
C PRO A 442 17.56 -14.05 -7.02
N ARG A 443 18.66 -14.77 -6.77
CA ARG A 443 19.96 -14.19 -6.41
C ARG A 443 20.45 -13.20 -7.46
N GLU A 444 20.37 -13.56 -8.73
CA GLU A 444 20.83 -12.74 -9.86
C GLU A 444 20.08 -11.40 -9.91
N ARG A 445 18.78 -11.40 -9.55
CA ARG A 445 17.96 -10.19 -9.49
C ARG A 445 18.38 -9.26 -8.34
N LEU A 446 18.70 -9.82 -7.19
CA LEU A 446 19.19 -9.05 -6.05
C LEU A 446 20.56 -8.47 -6.33
N GLU A 447 21.48 -9.26 -6.91
CA GLU A 447 22.81 -8.80 -7.30
C GLU A 447 22.72 -7.65 -8.32
N ALA A 448 21.86 -7.76 -9.32
CA ALA A 448 21.61 -6.69 -10.30
C ALA A 448 21.01 -5.43 -9.65
N PHE A 449 20.03 -5.59 -8.74
CA PHE A 449 19.42 -4.47 -8.03
C PHE A 449 20.45 -3.70 -7.18
N PHE A 450 21.25 -4.41 -6.41
CA PHE A 450 22.28 -3.77 -5.58
C PHE A 450 23.50 -3.27 -6.40
N ALA A 451 23.74 -3.81 -7.59
CA ALA A 451 24.69 -3.22 -8.53
C ALA A 451 24.21 -1.84 -9.04
N LEU A 452 22.92 -1.73 -9.42
CA LEU A 452 22.31 -0.44 -9.74
C LEU A 452 22.36 0.54 -8.56
N LYS A 453 22.07 0.06 -7.35
CA LYS A 453 22.16 0.88 -6.12
C LYS A 453 23.57 1.46 -5.97
N ARG A 454 24.63 0.65 -6.07
CA ARG A 454 26.02 1.13 -5.98
C ARG A 454 26.39 2.13 -7.09
N ALA A 455 25.89 1.92 -8.30
CA ALA A 455 26.15 2.83 -9.42
C ALA A 455 25.48 4.21 -9.22
N LEU A 456 24.23 4.23 -8.74
CA LEU A 456 23.40 5.44 -8.60
C LEU A 456 23.61 6.17 -7.27
N ASP A 457 24.12 5.47 -6.27
CA ASP A 457 24.37 5.98 -4.93
C ASP A 457 25.72 5.46 -4.38
N PRO A 458 26.84 5.88 -4.99
CA PRO A 458 28.19 5.39 -4.62
C PRO A 458 28.60 5.77 -3.18
N HIS A 459 27.92 6.71 -2.55
CA HIS A 459 28.14 7.13 -1.18
C HIS A 459 27.21 6.47 -0.16
N GLY A 460 26.24 5.63 -0.61
CA GLY A 460 25.32 4.92 0.24
C GLY A 460 24.40 5.84 1.08
N VAL A 461 24.02 7.02 0.55
CA VAL A 461 23.23 7.97 1.32
C VAL A 461 21.74 7.65 1.36
N LEU A 462 21.19 6.95 0.35
CA LEU A 462 19.79 6.56 0.32
C LEU A 462 19.56 5.27 1.11
N GLU A 463 18.84 5.37 2.22
CA GLU A 463 18.45 4.23 3.05
C GLU A 463 17.09 4.47 3.71
N SER A 464 16.54 3.44 4.38
CA SER A 464 15.40 3.55 5.29
C SER A 464 15.53 2.54 6.42
N ASP A 465 14.72 2.67 7.46
CA ASP A 465 14.68 1.68 8.54
C ASP A 465 14.28 0.29 8.03
N LEU A 466 13.41 0.22 7.02
CA LEU A 466 13.08 -1.03 6.31
C LEU A 466 14.33 -1.69 5.72
N TRP A 467 15.07 -0.95 4.89
CA TRP A 467 16.24 -1.51 4.19
C TRP A 467 17.32 -1.96 5.16
N ARG A 468 17.58 -1.19 6.23
CA ARG A 468 18.51 -1.60 7.29
C ARG A 468 18.06 -2.86 8.02
N ARG A 469 16.78 -3.12 8.09
CA ARG A 469 16.24 -4.32 8.74
C ARG A 469 16.28 -5.55 7.84
N VAL A 470 15.96 -5.40 6.54
CA VAL A 470 15.80 -6.55 5.63
C VAL A 470 17.06 -6.84 4.81
N ALA A 471 17.94 -5.86 4.61
CA ALA A 471 19.16 -5.93 3.79
C ALA A 471 20.35 -5.23 4.44
N PRO A 472 20.69 -5.52 5.72
CA PRO A 472 21.77 -4.79 6.41
C PRO A 472 23.15 -5.04 5.79
N ASP A 473 23.43 -6.25 5.30
CA ASP A 473 24.72 -6.63 4.74
C ASP A 473 24.96 -5.98 3.38
N GLU A 474 23.93 -5.89 2.56
CA GLU A 474 23.95 -5.24 1.25
C GLU A 474 24.19 -3.72 1.40
N LEU A 475 23.56 -3.09 2.38
CA LEU A 475 23.80 -1.66 2.69
C LEU A 475 25.17 -1.40 3.32
N ALA A 476 25.70 -2.33 4.11
CA ALA A 476 27.03 -2.21 4.70
C ALA A 476 28.14 -2.27 3.65
N LEU A 477 27.95 -3.05 2.58
CA LEU A 477 28.87 -3.08 1.44
C LEU A 477 28.94 -1.75 0.70
N ASP A 478 27.83 -1.00 0.64
CA ASP A 478 27.76 0.33 0.02
C ASP A 478 28.51 1.41 0.84
N GLN A 479 28.76 1.18 2.13
CA GLN A 479 29.47 2.11 3.01
C GLN A 479 31.00 1.93 2.99
N ARG A 480 31.55 0.99 2.24
CA ARG A 480 33.00 0.84 2.09
C ARG A 480 33.55 1.97 1.21
N PRO A 481 34.63 2.65 1.63
CA PRO A 481 35.24 3.67 0.78
C PRO A 481 35.63 3.06 -0.56
N VAL A 482 35.25 3.74 -1.64
CA VAL A 482 35.74 3.42 -2.98
C VAL A 482 37.25 3.42 -2.91
N PRO A 483 37.98 2.36 -3.31
CA PRO A 483 39.42 2.41 -3.36
C PRO A 483 39.83 3.61 -4.21
N SER A 484 40.60 4.54 -3.64
CA SER A 484 41.21 5.62 -4.40
C SER A 484 41.95 4.97 -5.57
N SER A 485 41.52 5.26 -6.80
CA SER A 485 42.23 4.82 -7.99
C SER A 485 43.68 5.22 -7.92
N PRO A 486 44.61 4.36 -8.32
CA PRO A 486 46.04 4.62 -8.25
C PRO A 486 46.51 5.78 -9.13
#